data_b62ed778b6a911043b12d836066bf630
#
_entry.id   b62ed778b6a911043b12d836066bf630
#
_cell.length_a   1.000
_cell.length_b   1.000
_cell.length_c   1.000
_cell.angle_alpha   90.00
_cell.angle_beta   90.00
_cell.angle_gamma   90.00
#
_symmetry.space_group_name_H-M   'P 1'
#
loop_
_entity.id
_entity.type
_entity.pdbx_description
1 polymer ?
#
loop_
_entity_poly.entity_id
_entity_poly.type
_entity_poly.pdbx_seq_one_letter_code
_entity_poly.pdbx_strand_id
1 'polypeptide(L)'
;VSLVRGQVNDRGGLYDLAASVPWEEALSERQTFSVEVAGRARAFRDDSFAARVVKDAVVDRLRRVRGARPDVDRDSPDIRLHLHLSDGASSLSVDSSGEPLSQRGYRPRGGTAPLNESLAAGILLLAGYDGSQPLIDPMCGAGTFAVEAALIATRTPPSLLREFAFERWPGHDRERHQETIR
;
A
#
# COMPACT_ATOMS: atom_id res chain seq x y z
N VAL A 1 -3.64 1.05 -5.57
CA VAL A 1 -4.64 1.24 -6.65
C VAL A 1 -4.59 2.69 -7.10
N SER A 2 -4.42 2.96 -8.40
CA SER A 2 -4.41 4.33 -8.96
C SER A 2 -5.83 4.88 -8.98
N LEU A 3 -6.01 6.09 -8.45
CA LEU A 3 -7.30 6.81 -8.45
C LEU A 3 -7.38 7.80 -9.61
N VAL A 4 -6.33 8.59 -9.80
CA VAL A 4 -6.27 9.62 -10.84
C VAL A 4 -4.82 9.89 -11.26
N ARG A 5 -4.63 10.29 -12.51
CA ARG A 5 -3.35 10.70 -13.07
C ARG A 5 -3.54 11.90 -13.99
N GLY A 6 -2.63 12.87 -13.91
CA GLY A 6 -2.69 14.06 -14.75
C GLY A 6 -1.43 14.90 -14.67
N GLN A 7 -1.31 15.87 -15.56
CA GLN A 7 -0.24 16.88 -15.50
C GLN A 7 -0.55 17.90 -14.41
N VAL A 8 0.46 18.20 -13.62
CA VAL A 8 0.35 19.13 -12.49
C VAL A 8 1.51 20.11 -12.56
N ASN A 9 1.22 21.37 -12.88
CA ASN A 9 2.21 22.41 -13.07
C ASN A 9 2.26 23.43 -11.93
N ASP A 10 1.27 23.43 -11.07
CA ASP A 10 1.14 24.35 -9.94
C ASP A 10 0.22 23.78 -8.84
N ARG A 11 0.05 24.57 -7.77
CA ARG A 11 -0.84 24.25 -6.65
C ARG A 11 -2.29 24.01 -7.09
N GLY A 12 -2.81 24.86 -7.99
CA GLY A 12 -4.19 24.78 -8.46
C GLY A 12 -4.46 23.48 -9.20
N GLY A 13 -3.59 23.12 -10.15
CA GLY A 13 -3.67 21.87 -10.89
C GLY A 13 -3.59 20.63 -9.99
N LEU A 14 -2.75 20.66 -8.93
CA LEU A 14 -2.70 19.56 -7.95
C LEU A 14 -3.99 19.46 -7.13
N TYR A 15 -4.51 20.60 -6.71
CA TYR A 15 -5.79 20.65 -5.99
C TYR A 15 -6.93 20.11 -6.84
N ASP A 16 -7.05 20.57 -8.08
CA ASP A 16 -8.12 20.17 -9.00
C ASP A 16 -8.02 18.67 -9.34
N LEU A 17 -6.80 18.16 -9.57
CA LEU A 17 -6.55 16.74 -9.77
C LEU A 17 -7.04 15.91 -8.56
N ALA A 18 -6.68 16.32 -7.36
CA ALA A 18 -7.12 15.62 -6.14
C ALA A 18 -8.63 15.77 -5.90
N ALA A 19 -9.21 16.94 -6.16
CA ALA A 19 -10.64 17.20 -5.99
C ALA A 19 -11.52 16.47 -7.02
N SER A 20 -10.96 16.02 -8.14
CA SER A 20 -11.70 15.26 -9.17
C SER A 20 -12.07 13.83 -8.73
N VAL A 21 -11.37 13.28 -7.75
CA VAL A 21 -11.64 11.94 -7.21
C VAL A 21 -12.92 11.94 -6.38
N PRO A 22 -13.84 10.95 -6.56
CA PRO A 22 -15.05 10.83 -5.76
C PRO A 22 -14.73 10.26 -4.35
N TRP A 23 -14.17 11.10 -3.49
CA TRP A 23 -13.72 10.73 -2.15
C TRP A 23 -14.82 10.16 -1.26
N GLU A 24 -16.06 10.52 -1.52
CA GLU A 24 -17.25 10.00 -0.87
C GLU A 24 -17.46 8.48 -1.07
N GLU A 25 -16.87 7.91 -2.12
CA GLU A 25 -16.88 6.47 -2.39
C GLU A 25 -15.68 5.75 -1.77
N ALA A 26 -14.55 6.47 -1.65
CA ALA A 26 -13.28 5.91 -1.20
C ALA A 26 -13.06 6.00 0.32
N LEU A 27 -13.72 6.94 1.01
CA LEU A 27 -13.58 7.22 2.44
C LEU A 27 -14.94 7.21 3.12
N SER A 28 -15.11 6.46 4.21
CA SER A 28 -16.30 6.58 5.07
C SER A 28 -16.19 7.78 6.03
N GLU A 29 -17.29 8.15 6.70
CA GLU A 29 -17.32 9.32 7.60
C GLU A 29 -16.42 9.20 8.81
N ARG A 30 -16.16 7.96 9.26
CA ARG A 30 -15.38 7.69 10.48
C ARG A 30 -13.92 7.32 10.22
N GLN A 31 -13.55 7.19 8.94
CA GLN A 31 -12.20 6.79 8.59
C GLN A 31 -11.24 7.97 8.59
N THR A 32 -10.05 7.70 9.08
CA THR A 32 -8.92 8.62 9.02
C THR A 32 -8.10 8.38 7.76
N PHE A 33 -7.38 9.40 7.30
CA PHE A 33 -6.49 9.25 6.17
C PHE A 33 -5.17 10.01 6.36
N SER A 34 -4.15 9.58 5.61
CA SER A 34 -2.90 10.32 5.44
C SER A 34 -2.55 10.48 3.98
N VAL A 35 -1.65 11.43 3.70
CA VAL A 35 -1.08 11.65 2.36
C VAL A 35 0.43 11.55 2.45
N GLU A 36 1.00 10.58 1.74
CA GLU A 36 2.42 10.41 1.55
C GLU A 36 2.82 10.88 0.15
N VAL A 37 3.98 11.52 0.05
CA VAL A 37 4.47 12.07 -1.22
C VAL A 37 5.75 11.35 -1.60
N ALA A 38 5.85 10.97 -2.87
CA ALA A 38 7.04 10.37 -3.47
C ALA A 38 7.30 11.00 -4.84
N GLY A 39 8.52 10.87 -5.32
CA GLY A 39 8.93 11.49 -6.58
C GLY A 39 9.27 12.97 -6.41
N ARG A 40 9.44 13.68 -7.51
CA ARG A 40 9.74 15.12 -7.55
C ARG A 40 9.14 15.75 -8.80
N ALA A 41 8.65 16.98 -8.63
CA ALA A 41 8.26 17.84 -9.71
C ALA A 41 8.80 19.26 -9.44
N ARG A 42 9.20 19.98 -10.49
CA ARG A 42 9.77 21.35 -10.36
C ARG A 42 8.83 22.32 -9.68
N ALA A 43 7.53 22.11 -9.85
CA ALA A 43 6.49 22.92 -9.24
C ALA A 43 6.38 22.73 -7.71
N PHE A 44 6.91 21.64 -7.17
CA PHE A 44 6.77 21.27 -5.75
C PHE A 44 8.13 20.90 -5.16
N ARG A 45 8.71 21.83 -4.41
CA ARG A 45 10.00 21.64 -3.73
C ARG A 45 9.85 21.08 -2.31
N ASP A 46 8.65 21.16 -1.75
CA ASP A 46 8.32 20.73 -0.40
C ASP A 46 7.19 19.68 -0.45
N ASP A 47 7.53 18.46 -0.12
CA ASP A 47 6.60 17.34 -0.09
C ASP A 47 5.46 17.58 0.91
N SER A 48 5.75 18.23 2.05
CA SER A 48 4.74 18.54 3.05
C SER A 48 3.73 19.59 2.56
N PHE A 49 4.16 20.48 1.68
CA PHE A 49 3.25 21.43 1.01
C PHE A 49 2.33 20.70 0.03
N ALA A 50 2.88 19.81 -0.81
CA ALA A 50 2.09 19.03 -1.76
C ALA A 50 1.07 18.12 -1.03
N ALA A 51 1.49 17.47 0.04
CA ALA A 51 0.59 16.66 0.88
C ALA A 51 -0.56 17.49 1.45
N ARG A 52 -0.28 18.73 1.90
CA ARG A 52 -1.34 19.63 2.41
C ARG A 52 -2.34 20.03 1.33
N VAL A 53 -1.88 20.29 0.11
CA VAL A 53 -2.77 20.62 -1.01
C VAL A 53 -3.74 19.49 -1.30
N VAL A 54 -3.24 18.25 -1.39
CA VAL A 54 -4.07 17.07 -1.59
C VAL A 54 -5.04 16.88 -0.42
N LYS A 55 -4.55 16.98 0.83
CA LYS A 55 -5.38 16.88 2.02
C LYS A 55 -6.52 17.91 1.99
N ASP A 56 -6.23 19.17 1.65
CA ASP A 56 -7.24 20.24 1.60
C ASP A 56 -8.30 19.92 0.53
N ALA A 57 -7.91 19.43 -0.65
CA ALA A 57 -8.83 19.03 -1.71
C ALA A 57 -9.77 17.89 -1.26
N VAL A 58 -9.23 16.86 -0.57
CA VAL A 58 -10.02 15.76 0.00
C VAL A 58 -11.04 16.28 1.01
N VAL A 59 -10.57 17.09 1.97
CA VAL A 59 -11.40 17.66 3.03
C VAL A 59 -12.50 18.56 2.46
N ASP A 60 -12.17 19.43 1.53
CA ASP A 60 -13.14 20.39 0.96
C ASP A 60 -14.21 19.67 0.13
N ARG A 61 -13.84 18.62 -0.61
CA ARG A 61 -14.82 17.81 -1.33
C ARG A 61 -15.77 17.08 -0.38
N LEU A 62 -15.24 16.41 0.64
CA LEU A 62 -16.08 15.67 1.61
C LEU A 62 -16.98 16.63 2.41
N ARG A 63 -16.49 17.81 2.78
CA ARG A 63 -17.34 18.84 3.40
C ARG A 63 -18.48 19.29 2.49
N ARG A 64 -18.19 19.45 1.19
CA ARG A 64 -19.22 19.88 0.22
C ARG A 64 -20.29 18.82 0.01
N VAL A 65 -19.89 17.52 -0.05
CA VAL A 65 -20.80 16.43 -0.36
C VAL A 65 -21.54 15.91 0.88
N ARG A 66 -20.86 15.84 2.03
CA ARG A 66 -21.38 15.21 3.25
C ARG A 66 -21.61 16.16 4.41
N GLY A 67 -21.12 17.42 4.32
CA GLY A 67 -21.16 18.37 5.43
C GLY A 67 -20.16 18.07 6.57
N ALA A 68 -19.44 16.95 6.51
CA ALA A 68 -18.52 16.51 7.54
C ALA A 68 -17.06 16.59 7.08
N ARG A 69 -16.16 16.83 8.03
CA ARG A 69 -14.72 16.83 7.81
C ARG A 69 -14.15 15.48 8.24
N PRO A 70 -13.40 14.76 7.36
CA PRO A 70 -12.68 13.56 7.77
C PRO A 70 -11.49 13.94 8.67
N ASP A 71 -11.14 13.04 9.57
CA ASP A 71 -9.96 13.19 10.41
C ASP A 71 -8.69 12.73 9.66
N VAL A 72 -7.56 13.34 10.03
CA VAL A 72 -6.25 13.03 9.48
C VAL A 72 -5.41 12.40 10.57
N ASP A 73 -4.97 11.16 10.34
CA ASP A 73 -4.03 10.46 11.20
C ASP A 73 -2.78 10.13 10.38
N ARG A 74 -1.60 10.56 10.84
CA ARG A 74 -0.32 10.33 10.14
C ARG A 74 0.34 9.03 10.55
N ASP A 75 0.08 8.59 11.76
CA ASP A 75 0.79 7.44 12.35
C ASP A 75 0.08 6.13 12.03
N SER A 76 -1.25 6.11 12.15
CA SER A 76 -2.07 4.90 11.93
C SER A 76 -3.35 5.21 11.14
N PRO A 77 -3.26 5.71 9.90
CA PRO A 77 -4.43 6.02 9.10
C PRO A 77 -5.18 4.76 8.66
N ASP A 78 -6.50 4.86 8.55
CA ASP A 78 -7.30 3.80 7.92
C ASP A 78 -7.03 3.72 6.41
N ILE A 79 -6.86 4.89 5.78
CA ILE A 79 -6.61 5.01 4.34
C ILE A 79 -5.31 5.81 4.11
N ARG A 80 -4.35 5.20 3.45
CA ARG A 80 -3.09 5.86 3.07
C ARG A 80 -3.12 6.21 1.60
N LEU A 81 -3.00 7.51 1.32
CA LEU A 81 -2.93 8.05 -0.04
C LEU A 81 -1.47 8.27 -0.42
N HIS A 82 -1.09 7.86 -1.62
CA HIS A 82 0.22 8.11 -2.19
C HIS A 82 0.11 9.08 -3.37
N LEU A 83 0.72 10.25 -3.22
CA LEU A 83 0.94 11.20 -4.29
C LEU A 83 2.32 10.96 -4.90
N HIS A 84 2.37 10.51 -6.14
CA HIS A 84 3.61 10.47 -6.90
C HIS A 84 3.74 11.72 -7.77
N LEU A 85 4.74 12.56 -7.46
CA LEU A 85 5.03 13.78 -8.20
C LEU A 85 6.00 13.49 -9.36
N SER A 86 5.70 14.05 -10.52
CA SER A 86 6.54 13.98 -11.71
C SER A 86 6.30 15.20 -12.58
N ASP A 87 7.35 15.72 -13.24
CA ASP A 87 7.23 16.81 -14.22
C ASP A 87 6.38 16.43 -15.44
N GLY A 88 6.22 15.13 -15.73
CA GLY A 88 5.36 14.65 -16.82
C GLY A 88 3.92 14.47 -16.39
N ALA A 89 3.67 13.52 -15.51
CA ALA A 89 2.33 13.26 -15.00
C ALA A 89 2.40 12.78 -13.55
N SER A 90 1.79 13.53 -12.67
CA SER A 90 1.59 13.15 -11.27
C SER A 90 0.42 12.17 -11.14
N SER A 91 0.46 11.32 -10.13
CA SER A 91 -0.62 10.37 -9.87
C SER A 91 -0.94 10.30 -8.38
N LEU A 92 -2.22 10.12 -8.10
CA LEU A 92 -2.73 9.88 -6.75
C LEU A 92 -3.29 8.47 -6.70
N SER A 93 -2.87 7.71 -5.71
CA SER A 93 -3.28 6.32 -5.50
C SER A 93 -3.57 6.05 -4.04
N VAL A 94 -4.34 4.98 -3.79
CA VAL A 94 -4.60 4.48 -2.45
C VAL A 94 -3.77 3.22 -2.21
N ASP A 95 -3.18 3.12 -1.03
CA ASP A 95 -2.46 1.94 -0.61
C ASP A 95 -3.44 0.82 -0.26
N SER A 96 -3.40 -0.26 -1.03
CA SER A 96 -4.20 -1.45 -0.79
C SER A 96 -3.48 -2.50 0.06
N SER A 97 -2.18 -2.39 0.16
CA SER A 97 -1.35 -3.41 0.81
C SER A 97 -1.11 -3.14 2.28
N GLY A 98 -0.97 -1.87 2.67
CA GLY A 98 -0.52 -1.47 4.00
C GLY A 98 0.98 -1.70 4.17
N GLU A 99 1.38 -2.56 5.08
CA GLU A 99 2.79 -2.93 5.26
C GLU A 99 3.37 -3.53 3.98
N PRO A 100 4.70 -3.41 3.75
CA PRO A 100 5.35 -3.97 2.57
C PRO A 100 5.03 -5.46 2.36
N LEU A 101 4.80 -5.89 1.12
CA LEU A 101 4.45 -7.28 0.80
C LEU A 101 5.54 -8.30 1.17
N SER A 102 6.77 -7.86 1.39
CA SER A 102 7.84 -8.68 1.94
C SER A 102 7.60 -9.07 3.40
N GLN A 103 6.84 -8.28 4.14
CA GLN A 103 6.46 -8.63 5.52
C GLN A 103 5.29 -9.63 5.49
N ARG A 104 5.62 -10.92 5.51
CA ARG A 104 4.64 -12.02 5.38
C ARG A 104 3.81 -12.26 6.65
N GLY A 105 4.24 -11.72 7.79
CA GLY A 105 3.59 -11.92 9.09
C GLY A 105 4.11 -13.12 9.89
N TYR A 106 4.90 -14.01 9.31
CA TYR A 106 5.45 -15.17 10.05
C TYR A 106 6.68 -14.84 10.91
N ARG A 107 7.30 -13.69 10.70
CA ARG A 107 8.52 -13.32 11.43
C ARG A 107 8.22 -12.45 12.64
N PRO A 108 8.78 -12.76 13.83
CA PRO A 108 8.73 -11.85 14.97
C PRO A 108 9.44 -10.53 14.64
N ARG A 109 8.89 -9.42 15.12
CA ARG A 109 9.54 -8.10 15.01
C ARG A 109 10.83 -8.11 15.86
N GLY A 110 11.95 -7.70 15.27
CA GLY A 110 13.22 -7.51 16.01
C GLY A 110 14.23 -8.65 15.85
N GLY A 111 14.75 -8.86 14.67
CA GLY A 111 15.90 -9.75 14.40
C GLY A 111 17.02 -9.02 13.67
N THR A 112 18.26 -9.57 13.73
CA THR A 112 19.41 -9.08 12.97
C THR A 112 19.17 -9.25 11.46
N ALA A 113 19.07 -8.15 10.73
CA ALA A 113 19.08 -8.01 9.26
C ALA A 113 18.80 -9.31 8.44
N PRO A 114 17.60 -9.88 8.53
CA PRO A 114 17.29 -11.11 7.83
C PRO A 114 17.14 -10.86 6.33
N LEU A 115 17.34 -11.90 5.51
CA LEU A 115 17.02 -11.87 4.09
C LEU A 115 15.56 -11.46 3.88
N ASN A 116 15.32 -10.55 2.93
CA ASN A 116 13.97 -10.14 2.55
C ASN A 116 13.19 -11.33 1.99
N GLU A 117 11.97 -11.53 2.46
CA GLU A 117 11.13 -12.68 2.13
C GLU A 117 10.79 -12.75 0.65
N SER A 118 10.44 -11.61 0.04
CA SER A 118 10.15 -11.56 -1.40
C SER A 118 11.39 -11.86 -2.25
N LEU A 119 12.58 -11.47 -1.77
CA LEU A 119 13.84 -11.79 -2.44
C LEU A 119 14.13 -13.29 -2.33
N ALA A 120 13.94 -13.90 -1.17
CA ALA A 120 14.11 -15.33 -0.98
C ALA A 120 13.19 -16.15 -1.88
N ALA A 121 11.90 -15.80 -1.92
CA ALA A 121 10.93 -16.42 -2.81
C ALA A 121 11.33 -16.26 -4.29
N GLY A 122 11.75 -15.06 -4.68
CA GLY A 122 12.21 -14.79 -6.05
C GLY A 122 13.42 -15.63 -6.45
N ILE A 123 14.39 -15.81 -5.57
CA ILE A 123 15.57 -16.67 -5.80
C ILE A 123 15.16 -18.12 -5.98
N LEU A 124 14.27 -18.66 -5.12
CA LEU A 124 13.78 -20.02 -5.24
C LEU A 124 13.06 -20.26 -6.57
N LEU A 125 12.18 -19.36 -6.97
CA LEU A 125 11.46 -19.45 -8.24
C LEU A 125 12.38 -19.32 -9.45
N LEU A 126 13.36 -18.43 -9.40
CA LEU A 126 14.38 -18.30 -10.47
C LEU A 126 15.29 -19.52 -10.57
N ALA A 127 15.53 -20.22 -9.46
CA ALA A 127 16.25 -21.49 -9.44
C ALA A 127 15.39 -22.68 -9.92
N GLY A 128 14.13 -22.44 -10.28
CA GLY A 128 13.21 -23.49 -10.73
C GLY A 128 12.63 -24.35 -9.60
N TYR A 129 12.68 -23.88 -8.34
CA TYR A 129 12.08 -24.59 -7.23
C TYR A 129 10.56 -24.52 -7.29
N ASP A 130 9.92 -25.67 -7.32
CA ASP A 130 8.46 -25.82 -7.39
C ASP A 130 7.85 -26.62 -6.22
N GLY A 131 8.69 -26.98 -5.25
CA GLY A 131 8.31 -27.79 -4.09
C GLY A 131 8.35 -29.30 -4.30
N SER A 132 8.66 -29.81 -5.50
CA SER A 132 8.76 -31.24 -5.78
C SER A 132 10.08 -31.85 -5.33
N GLN A 133 11.09 -31.03 -5.07
CA GLN A 133 12.46 -31.43 -4.72
C GLN A 133 12.77 -31.08 -3.27
N PRO A 134 13.61 -31.86 -2.58
CA PRO A 134 14.09 -31.49 -1.26
C PRO A 134 14.99 -30.23 -1.35
N LEU A 135 14.81 -29.31 -0.41
CA LEU A 135 15.66 -28.12 -0.23
C LEU A 135 16.57 -28.32 0.97
N ILE A 136 17.86 -28.03 0.78
CA ILE A 136 18.85 -28.01 1.87
C ILE A 136 19.45 -26.60 1.92
N ASP A 137 19.34 -25.95 3.07
CA ASP A 137 19.94 -24.66 3.34
C ASP A 137 21.01 -24.79 4.45
N PRO A 138 22.30 -24.95 4.10
CA PRO A 138 23.37 -25.19 5.08
C PRO A 138 23.73 -23.95 5.90
N MET A 139 23.24 -22.76 5.52
CA MET A 139 23.48 -21.51 6.23
C MET A 139 22.18 -20.73 6.47
N CYS A 140 21.18 -21.44 6.98
CA CYS A 140 19.78 -21.01 7.00
C CYS A 140 19.51 -19.67 7.76
N GLY A 141 20.38 -19.26 8.66
CA GLY A 141 20.17 -18.06 9.46
C GLY A 141 18.79 -18.08 10.15
N ALA A 142 17.92 -17.13 9.81
CA ALA A 142 16.55 -17.07 10.32
C ALA A 142 15.58 -18.01 9.60
N GLY A 143 16.05 -18.88 8.71
CA GLY A 143 15.23 -19.87 7.98
C GLY A 143 14.37 -19.28 6.87
N THR A 144 14.67 -18.08 6.35
CA THR A 144 13.82 -17.43 5.35
C THR A 144 13.62 -18.28 4.10
N PHE A 145 14.68 -18.88 3.55
CA PHE A 145 14.57 -19.79 2.42
C PHE A 145 13.71 -21.02 2.73
N ALA A 146 13.89 -21.61 3.90
CA ALA A 146 13.13 -22.80 4.29
C ALA A 146 11.62 -22.49 4.41
N VAL A 147 11.26 -21.33 4.99
CA VAL A 147 9.86 -20.92 5.11
C VAL A 147 9.25 -20.60 3.75
N GLU A 148 9.94 -19.81 2.91
CA GLU A 148 9.43 -19.47 1.56
C GLU A 148 9.33 -20.74 0.68
N ALA A 149 10.27 -21.67 0.79
CA ALA A 149 10.19 -22.95 0.10
C ALA A 149 8.99 -23.80 0.56
N ALA A 150 8.70 -23.82 1.86
CA ALA A 150 7.52 -24.50 2.39
C ALA A 150 6.22 -23.86 1.87
N LEU A 151 6.13 -22.53 1.81
CA LEU A 151 4.98 -21.82 1.23
C LEU A 151 4.79 -22.17 -0.25
N ILE A 152 5.87 -22.24 -1.04
CA ILE A 152 5.83 -22.66 -2.44
C ILE A 152 5.36 -24.13 -2.55
N ALA A 153 5.96 -25.03 -1.81
CA ALA A 153 5.65 -26.46 -1.84
C ALA A 153 4.21 -26.78 -1.44
N THR A 154 3.68 -26.05 -0.47
CA THR A 154 2.29 -26.22 0.01
C THR A 154 1.29 -25.38 -0.76
N ARG A 155 1.74 -24.57 -1.73
CA ARG A 155 0.92 -23.60 -2.46
C ARG A 155 0.16 -22.64 -1.53
N THR A 156 0.74 -22.36 -0.38
CA THR A 156 0.15 -21.47 0.61
C THR A 156 0.36 -20.01 0.20
N PRO A 157 -0.71 -19.20 0.14
CA PRO A 157 -0.57 -17.77 -0.16
C PRO A 157 0.35 -17.09 0.85
N PRO A 158 1.36 -16.32 0.42
CA PRO A 158 2.32 -15.66 1.32
C PRO A 158 1.69 -14.59 2.19
N SER A 159 0.44 -14.24 1.93
CA SER A 159 -0.35 -13.22 2.64
C SER A 159 -1.25 -13.78 3.73
N LEU A 160 -1.27 -15.10 3.95
CA LEU A 160 -2.22 -15.75 4.86
C LEU A 160 -2.13 -15.26 6.32
N LEU A 161 -0.94 -14.81 6.76
CA LEU A 161 -0.69 -14.36 8.14
C LEU A 161 -0.60 -12.84 8.27
N ARG A 162 -1.09 -12.08 7.28
CA ARG A 162 -1.08 -10.63 7.31
C ARG A 162 -2.44 -10.05 6.98
N GLU A 163 -2.71 -8.84 7.46
CA GLU A 163 -3.85 -8.04 7.04
C GLU A 163 -3.45 -7.08 5.93
N PHE A 164 -4.37 -6.82 5.01
CA PHE A 164 -4.22 -5.81 3.97
C PHE A 164 -4.97 -4.53 4.31
N ALA A 165 -4.46 -3.39 3.84
CA ALA A 165 -5.13 -2.12 4.05
C ALA A 165 -6.53 -2.08 3.40
N PHE A 166 -6.72 -2.76 2.26
CA PHE A 166 -8.03 -2.80 1.57
C PHE A 166 -9.13 -3.49 2.39
N GLU A 167 -8.79 -4.32 3.38
CA GLU A 167 -9.77 -4.98 4.24
C GLU A 167 -10.54 -3.99 5.12
N ARG A 168 -10.00 -2.78 5.29
CA ARG A 168 -10.64 -1.68 6.02
C ARG A 168 -11.41 -0.71 5.13
N TRP A 169 -11.41 -0.94 3.81
CA TRP A 169 -12.07 -0.04 2.88
C TRP A 169 -13.59 -0.19 2.91
N PRO A 170 -14.34 0.89 2.61
CA PRO A 170 -15.78 0.79 2.42
C PRO A 170 -16.11 -0.23 1.34
N GLY A 171 -17.09 -1.09 1.59
CA GLY A 171 -17.52 -2.12 0.64
C GLY A 171 -16.64 -3.36 0.54
N HIS A 172 -15.65 -3.53 1.44
CA HIS A 172 -14.89 -4.77 1.50
C HIS A 172 -15.79 -5.95 1.92
N ASP A 173 -15.85 -6.96 1.05
CA ASP A 173 -16.60 -8.20 1.28
C ASP A 173 -15.65 -9.27 1.88
N ARG A 174 -15.79 -9.47 3.18
CA ARG A 174 -14.96 -10.43 3.93
C ARG A 174 -15.20 -11.87 3.52
N GLU A 175 -16.44 -12.23 3.20
CA GLU A 175 -16.78 -13.61 2.83
C GLU A 175 -16.13 -13.96 1.51
N ARG A 176 -16.31 -13.10 0.50
CA ARG A 176 -15.69 -13.26 -0.81
C ARG A 176 -14.15 -13.25 -0.73
N HIS A 177 -13.57 -12.42 0.14
CA HIS A 177 -12.12 -12.40 0.35
C HIS A 177 -11.64 -13.74 0.92
N GLN A 178 -12.32 -14.27 1.96
CA GLN A 178 -11.97 -15.56 2.55
C GLN A 178 -12.12 -16.74 1.58
N GLU A 179 -13.09 -16.70 0.68
CA GLU A 179 -13.24 -17.71 -0.38
C GLU A 179 -12.09 -17.67 -1.37
N THR A 180 -11.55 -16.47 -1.65
CA THR A 180 -10.47 -16.29 -2.64
C THR A 180 -9.10 -16.78 -2.11
N ILE A 181 -8.89 -16.78 -0.79
CA ILE A 181 -7.62 -17.19 -0.17
C ILE A 181 -7.61 -18.66 0.32
N ARG A 182 -8.72 -19.38 0.18
CA ARG A 182 -8.82 -20.83 0.44
C ARG A 182 -8.36 -21.63 -0.78
#